data_45f41e05d8ecd767cf0e7c43223de06b
#
_entry.id   45f41e05d8ecd767cf0e7c43223de06b
#
_cell.length_a   1.000
_cell.length_b   1.000
_cell.length_c   1.000
_cell.angle_alpha   90.00
_cell.angle_beta   90.00
_cell.angle_gamma   90.00
#
_symmetry.space_group_name_H-M   'P 1'
#
loop_
_entity.id
_entity.type
_entity.pdbx_description
1 polymer ?
#
loop_
_entity_poly.entity_id
_entity_poly.type
_entity_poly.pdbx_seq_one_letter_code
_entity_poly.pdbx_strand_id
1 'polypeptide(L)'
;MKNETQKATVFALVFTLLTLLVVSFPILNYVSVSLRFAQVQQHEGMRLYAQEVETQIYTISPLEKLFLFPRSIIYKSALLNEKGETLFSLIDSPLPYFSDIYAQRGDALFYKHTLQPNILGAHALIIYKELSYSQVIFDILVIIGVVLGGIFVISYFIIKSMLRPYTEASTRMNNFFDDVMHELKTPLGIMQLNIESLVDKYNDKRLFRSLAALSTLSTLYDDLEYLIKNKTITYSTEEVCFSTFLEERLSYFDALASSKEIALVSSIEPLLHVTINRIELQRIVDNTITNAIKYSHPKTTIEVFLQEEPNAIAFRVKDEGVGIKDISKIFERHYRGDIFKGGFGIGLSIVKSICEKYTVTIEVSSKENVGSEFVYRFRKEEEEKISS
;
A
#
# COMPACT_ATOMS: atom_id res chain seq x y z
N MET A 1 5.94 14.12 2.66
CA MET A 1 5.21 12.88 2.40
C MET A 1 5.63 11.70 3.28
N LYS A 2 6.91 11.25 3.31
CA LYS A 2 7.34 10.09 4.14
C LYS A 2 7.02 10.23 5.65
N ASN A 3 7.10 11.44 6.18
CA ASN A 3 6.88 11.73 7.61
C ASN A 3 5.37 11.78 7.98
N GLU A 4 4.48 12.13 7.06
CA GLU A 4 3.03 12.17 7.31
C GLU A 4 2.38 10.80 7.19
N THR A 5 2.83 9.99 6.21
CA THR A 5 2.39 8.59 6.12
C THR A 5 2.82 7.80 7.36
N GLN A 6 4.02 8.05 7.88
CA GLN A 6 4.50 7.41 9.10
C GLN A 6 3.68 7.82 10.33
N LYS A 7 3.30 9.10 10.46
CA LYS A 7 2.41 9.58 11.53
C LYS A 7 1.01 8.98 11.43
N ALA A 8 0.43 8.90 10.23
CA ALA A 8 -0.88 8.29 10.01
C ALA A 8 -0.88 6.78 10.35
N THR A 9 0.20 6.06 10.02
CA THR A 9 0.35 4.64 10.36
C THR A 9 0.47 4.44 11.88
N VAL A 10 1.24 5.29 12.57
CA VAL A 10 1.35 5.26 14.03
C VAL A 10 0.01 5.55 14.69
N PHE A 11 -0.73 6.56 14.21
CA PHE A 11 -2.06 6.89 14.74
C PHE A 11 -3.06 5.75 14.53
N ALA A 12 -3.07 5.11 13.34
CA ALA A 12 -3.91 3.95 13.07
C ALA A 12 -3.57 2.77 13.99
N LEU A 13 -2.29 2.49 14.23
CA LEU A 13 -1.83 1.45 15.16
C LEU A 13 -2.26 1.74 16.60
N VAL A 14 -2.09 2.96 17.08
CA VAL A 14 -2.51 3.36 18.43
C VAL A 14 -4.02 3.26 18.58
N PHE A 15 -4.78 3.72 17.59
CA PHE A 15 -6.25 3.64 17.59
C PHE A 15 -6.73 2.19 17.60
N THR A 16 -6.17 1.31 16.76
CA THR A 16 -6.52 -0.12 16.75
C THR A 16 -6.18 -0.81 18.06
N LEU A 17 -5.02 -0.49 18.66
CA LEU A 17 -4.62 -1.04 19.95
C LEU A 17 -5.57 -0.61 21.08
N LEU A 18 -5.96 0.65 21.10
CA LEU A 18 -6.88 1.23 22.08
C LEU A 18 -8.29 0.66 21.94
N THR A 19 -8.78 0.46 20.72
CA THR A 19 -10.06 -0.18 20.43
C THR A 19 -10.06 -1.63 20.87
N LEU A 20 -8.98 -2.35 20.62
CA LEU A 20 -8.82 -3.75 21.02
C LEU A 20 -8.80 -3.89 22.55
N LEU A 21 -8.14 -2.96 23.25
CA LEU A 21 -8.11 -2.91 24.72
C LEU A 21 -9.49 -2.62 25.31
N VAL A 22 -10.23 -1.67 24.75
CA VAL A 22 -11.59 -1.32 25.21
C VAL A 22 -12.57 -2.47 24.99
N VAL A 23 -12.46 -3.19 23.86
CA VAL A 23 -13.36 -4.31 23.52
C VAL A 23 -12.97 -5.59 24.25
N SER A 24 -11.70 -5.80 24.58
CA SER A 24 -11.22 -7.01 25.28
C SER A 24 -11.83 -7.15 26.68
N PHE A 25 -11.97 -6.06 27.42
CA PHE A 25 -12.48 -6.10 28.79
C PHE A 25 -13.94 -6.65 28.89
N PRO A 26 -14.92 -6.15 28.12
CA PRO A 26 -16.27 -6.71 28.12
C PRO A 26 -16.30 -8.20 27.67
N ILE A 27 -15.48 -8.57 26.68
CA ILE A 27 -15.42 -9.96 26.21
C ILE A 27 -14.89 -10.89 27.31
N LEU A 28 -13.77 -10.53 27.95
CA LEU A 28 -13.21 -11.33 29.05
C LEU A 28 -14.20 -11.47 30.22
N ASN A 29 -14.91 -10.39 30.55
CA ASN A 29 -15.93 -10.43 31.58
C ASN A 29 -17.09 -11.36 31.17
N TYR A 30 -17.59 -11.23 29.94
CA TYR A 30 -18.61 -12.12 29.41
C TYR A 30 -18.22 -13.60 29.46
N VAL A 31 -16.99 -13.91 29.01
CA VAL A 31 -16.45 -15.28 29.04
C VAL A 31 -16.42 -15.82 30.46
N SER A 32 -15.92 -15.05 31.44
CA SER A 32 -15.83 -15.49 32.83
C SER A 32 -17.21 -15.72 33.48
N VAL A 33 -18.17 -14.85 33.16
CA VAL A 33 -19.57 -15.00 33.66
C VAL A 33 -20.25 -16.20 33.02
N SER A 34 -20.12 -16.38 31.70
CA SER A 34 -20.72 -17.50 30.96
C SER A 34 -20.16 -18.85 31.40
N LEU A 35 -18.88 -18.97 31.66
CA LEU A 35 -18.26 -20.19 32.19
C LEU A 35 -18.76 -20.51 33.59
N ARG A 36 -18.87 -19.53 34.49
CA ARG A 36 -19.43 -19.70 35.84
C ARG A 36 -20.90 -20.13 35.77
N PHE A 37 -21.70 -19.49 34.91
CA PHE A 37 -23.08 -19.81 34.72
C PHE A 37 -23.27 -21.24 34.21
N ALA A 38 -22.49 -21.65 33.21
CA ALA A 38 -22.49 -23.01 32.68
C ALA A 38 -22.14 -24.03 33.75
N GLN A 39 -21.18 -23.75 34.64
CA GLN A 39 -20.81 -24.61 35.75
C GLN A 39 -21.97 -24.78 36.76
N VAL A 40 -22.58 -23.66 37.18
CA VAL A 40 -23.75 -23.67 38.09
C VAL A 40 -24.92 -24.46 37.47
N GLN A 41 -25.18 -24.27 36.20
CA GLN A 41 -26.28 -24.98 35.51
C GLN A 41 -26.00 -26.51 35.42
N GLN A 42 -24.74 -26.89 35.24
CA GLN A 42 -24.35 -28.31 35.24
C GLN A 42 -24.50 -28.93 36.63
N HIS A 43 -24.12 -28.24 37.70
CA HIS A 43 -24.31 -28.70 39.08
C HIS A 43 -25.79 -28.87 39.40
N GLU A 44 -26.63 -27.90 39.05
CA GLU A 44 -28.08 -27.93 39.31
C GLU A 44 -28.75 -29.07 38.52
N GLY A 45 -28.36 -29.27 37.26
CA GLY A 45 -28.88 -30.40 36.46
C GLY A 45 -28.53 -31.77 37.06
N MET A 46 -27.34 -31.95 37.61
CA MET A 46 -26.93 -33.18 38.31
C MET A 46 -27.76 -33.40 39.60
N ARG A 47 -28.01 -32.31 40.36
CA ARG A 47 -28.81 -32.33 41.58
C ARG A 47 -30.25 -32.75 41.28
N LEU A 48 -30.86 -32.14 40.27
CA LEU A 48 -32.25 -32.47 39.86
C LEU A 48 -32.37 -33.91 39.40
N TYR A 49 -31.43 -34.40 38.60
CA TYR A 49 -31.39 -35.80 38.18
C TYR A 49 -31.21 -36.75 39.36
N ALA A 50 -30.37 -36.41 40.35
CA ALA A 50 -30.20 -37.21 41.56
C ALA A 50 -31.53 -37.29 42.37
N GLN A 51 -32.26 -36.21 42.50
CA GLN A 51 -33.60 -36.19 43.16
C GLN A 51 -34.62 -37.04 42.40
N GLU A 52 -34.59 -37.02 41.07
CA GLU A 52 -35.45 -37.88 40.25
C GLU A 52 -35.14 -39.35 40.49
N VAL A 53 -33.88 -39.75 40.47
CA VAL A 53 -33.43 -41.11 40.75
C VAL A 53 -33.81 -41.52 42.19
N GLU A 54 -33.57 -40.65 43.17
CA GLU A 54 -33.91 -40.84 44.56
C GLU A 54 -35.45 -41.13 44.73
N THR A 55 -36.28 -40.30 44.09
CA THR A 55 -37.75 -40.50 44.17
C THR A 55 -38.16 -41.86 43.62
N GLN A 56 -37.53 -42.31 42.52
CA GLN A 56 -37.82 -43.62 41.96
C GLN A 56 -37.36 -44.76 42.87
N ILE A 57 -36.20 -44.63 43.55
CA ILE A 57 -35.69 -45.62 44.53
C ILE A 57 -36.70 -45.78 45.69
N TYR A 58 -37.24 -44.68 46.19
CA TYR A 58 -38.23 -44.76 47.33
C TYR A 58 -39.64 -45.18 46.93
N THR A 59 -40.03 -45.15 45.66
CA THR A 59 -41.31 -45.64 45.16
C THR A 59 -41.33 -47.13 44.87
N ILE A 60 -40.15 -47.85 44.98
CA ILE A 60 -40.09 -49.27 44.76
C ILE A 60 -40.91 -50.02 45.79
N SER A 61 -41.80 -50.87 45.31
CA SER A 61 -42.57 -51.77 46.17
C SER A 61 -41.73 -53.00 46.55
N PRO A 62 -41.75 -53.49 47.80
CA PRO A 62 -41.05 -54.69 48.20
C PRO A 62 -41.46 -55.96 47.42
N LEU A 63 -42.56 -55.91 46.69
CA LEU A 63 -43.07 -57.01 45.86
C LEU A 63 -42.55 -57.01 44.44
N GLU A 64 -41.81 -55.92 44.00
CA GLU A 64 -41.21 -55.84 42.68
C GLU A 64 -39.89 -56.54 42.65
N LYS A 65 -39.79 -57.63 41.86
CA LYS A 65 -38.57 -58.42 41.70
C LYS A 65 -37.55 -57.80 40.80
N LEU A 66 -37.88 -56.72 40.12
CA LEU A 66 -36.99 -56.08 39.15
C LEU A 66 -37.06 -54.54 39.27
N PHE A 67 -35.92 -53.91 39.62
CA PHE A 67 -35.81 -52.47 39.57
C PHE A 67 -35.12 -52.07 38.26
N LEU A 68 -35.82 -51.35 37.41
CA LEU A 68 -35.24 -50.73 36.21
C LEU A 68 -34.63 -49.39 36.62
N PHE A 69 -33.31 -49.38 36.69
CA PHE A 69 -32.56 -48.21 37.05
C PHE A 69 -32.75 -47.11 35.99
N PRO A 70 -33.07 -45.85 36.36
CA PRO A 70 -33.29 -44.75 35.42
C PRO A 70 -32.04 -44.51 34.58
N ARG A 71 -32.21 -44.43 33.26
CA ARG A 71 -31.11 -44.14 32.33
C ARG A 71 -31.31 -42.75 31.74
N SER A 72 -30.27 -41.96 31.77
CA SER A 72 -30.19 -40.66 31.07
C SER A 72 -29.15 -40.70 29.95
N ILE A 73 -29.40 -39.96 28.89
CA ILE A 73 -28.41 -39.80 27.81
C ILE A 73 -27.27 -38.87 28.26
N ILE A 74 -27.57 -37.99 29.23
CA ILE A 74 -26.66 -36.93 29.68
C ILE A 74 -25.87 -37.33 30.92
N TYR A 75 -26.53 -38.10 31.83
CA TYR A 75 -25.99 -38.45 33.13
C TYR A 75 -25.78 -39.95 33.23
N LYS A 76 -24.61 -40.37 33.71
CA LYS A 76 -24.38 -41.76 34.19
C LYS A 76 -24.45 -41.75 35.71
N SER A 77 -24.81 -42.86 36.30
CA SER A 77 -24.98 -42.95 37.75
C SER A 77 -24.45 -44.27 38.30
N ALA A 78 -24.11 -44.25 39.61
CA ALA A 78 -23.71 -45.40 40.35
C ALA A 78 -24.32 -45.38 41.78
N LEU A 79 -24.64 -46.53 42.32
CA LEU A 79 -25.11 -46.71 43.69
C LEU A 79 -24.00 -47.35 44.54
N LEU A 80 -23.76 -46.80 45.72
CA LEU A 80 -22.80 -47.30 46.68
C LEU A 80 -23.50 -47.70 47.98
N ASN A 81 -23.01 -48.77 48.61
CA ASN A 81 -23.45 -49.14 49.94
C ASN A 81 -22.74 -48.29 51.03
N GLU A 82 -23.06 -48.57 52.32
CA GLU A 82 -22.48 -47.88 53.48
C GLU A 82 -20.94 -48.03 53.57
N LYS A 83 -20.43 -49.15 53.07
CA LYS A 83 -18.96 -49.44 53.01
C LYS A 83 -18.24 -48.79 51.83
N GLY A 84 -18.99 -48.10 50.93
CA GLY A 84 -18.45 -47.50 49.71
C GLY A 84 -18.27 -48.49 48.55
N GLU A 85 -18.80 -49.73 48.66
CA GLU A 85 -18.73 -50.71 47.60
C GLU A 85 -19.84 -50.43 46.58
N THR A 86 -19.57 -50.66 45.29
CA THR A 86 -20.50 -50.38 44.20
C THR A 86 -21.57 -51.44 44.10
N LEU A 87 -22.81 -51.10 44.35
CA LEU A 87 -23.98 -51.96 44.16
C LEU A 87 -24.40 -52.06 42.69
N PHE A 88 -24.32 -50.91 42.01
CA PHE A 88 -24.68 -50.76 40.59
C PHE A 88 -23.87 -49.57 39.99
N SER A 89 -23.39 -49.71 38.76
CA SER A 89 -22.71 -48.61 38.07
C SER A 89 -22.99 -48.63 36.58
N LEU A 90 -23.33 -47.45 36.04
CA LEU A 90 -23.30 -47.11 34.60
C LEU A 90 -22.08 -46.26 34.27
N ILE A 91 -21.23 -45.98 35.26
CA ILE A 91 -20.02 -45.14 35.11
C ILE A 91 -18.84 -46.09 34.80
N ASP A 92 -18.23 -45.86 33.63
CA ASP A 92 -17.12 -46.72 33.16
C ASP A 92 -15.75 -46.30 33.77
N SER A 93 -15.67 -45.08 34.34
CA SER A 93 -14.43 -44.55 34.94
C SER A 93 -14.38 -44.86 36.45
N PRO A 94 -13.15 -45.01 37.04
CA PRO A 94 -13.03 -45.18 38.48
C PRO A 94 -13.56 -43.98 39.24
N LEU A 95 -14.34 -44.25 40.27
CA LEU A 95 -14.97 -43.24 41.12
C LEU A 95 -13.88 -42.44 41.86
N PRO A 96 -13.98 -41.09 41.94
CA PRO A 96 -13.04 -40.30 42.70
C PRO A 96 -13.25 -40.43 44.19
N TYR A 97 -12.22 -40.09 44.96
CA TYR A 97 -12.38 -39.83 46.36
C TYR A 97 -13.15 -38.49 46.55
N PHE A 98 -14.22 -38.55 47.32
CA PHE A 98 -15.05 -37.36 47.59
C PHE A 98 -14.65 -36.69 48.91
N SER A 99 -14.03 -35.53 48.85
CA SER A 99 -13.87 -34.64 50.00
C SER A 99 -15.10 -33.76 50.23
N ASP A 100 -15.79 -33.42 49.12
CA ASP A 100 -16.99 -32.58 49.07
C ASP A 100 -18.12 -33.26 48.30
N ILE A 101 -19.26 -32.57 48.19
CA ILE A 101 -20.45 -33.02 47.45
C ILE A 101 -20.15 -33.18 45.96
N TYR A 102 -19.24 -32.34 45.42
CA TYR A 102 -18.77 -32.39 44.03
C TYR A 102 -17.30 -32.77 43.97
N ALA A 103 -16.95 -33.59 43.00
CA ALA A 103 -15.55 -33.87 42.65
C ALA A 103 -15.38 -33.77 41.15
N GLN A 104 -14.25 -33.20 40.74
CA GLN A 104 -13.88 -33.06 39.31
C GLN A 104 -12.58 -33.83 39.06
N ARG A 105 -12.53 -34.60 37.98
CA ARG A 105 -11.36 -35.33 37.54
C ARG A 105 -11.23 -35.22 36.02
N GLY A 106 -10.32 -34.32 35.56
CA GLY A 106 -10.24 -33.96 34.14
C GLY A 106 -11.55 -33.35 33.64
N ASP A 107 -12.10 -33.92 32.58
CA ASP A 107 -13.37 -33.47 32.00
C ASP A 107 -14.59 -34.17 32.63
N ALA A 108 -14.39 -34.95 33.68
CA ALA A 108 -15.46 -35.66 34.40
C ALA A 108 -15.87 -34.89 35.65
N LEU A 109 -17.16 -34.60 35.76
CA LEU A 109 -17.78 -34.00 36.94
C LEU A 109 -18.62 -35.09 37.66
N PHE A 110 -18.43 -35.20 38.93
CA PHE A 110 -19.13 -36.15 39.80
C PHE A 110 -19.88 -35.40 40.87
N TYR A 111 -21.10 -35.84 41.16
CA TYR A 111 -21.93 -35.34 42.23
C TYR A 111 -22.33 -36.49 43.16
N LYS A 112 -22.07 -36.37 44.45
CA LYS A 112 -22.41 -37.34 45.46
C LYS A 112 -23.69 -36.92 46.19
N HIS A 113 -24.74 -37.70 46.09
CA HIS A 113 -25.99 -37.53 46.81
C HIS A 113 -26.16 -38.63 47.84
N THR A 114 -26.34 -38.29 49.10
CA THR A 114 -26.52 -39.24 50.20
C THR A 114 -27.98 -39.66 50.26
N LEU A 115 -28.24 -40.95 50.27
CA LEU A 115 -29.55 -41.54 50.33
C LEU A 115 -29.89 -41.92 51.78
N GLN A 116 -31.19 -41.80 52.13
CA GLN A 116 -31.67 -42.41 53.39
C GLN A 116 -31.76 -43.92 53.23
N PRO A 117 -31.88 -44.67 54.36
CA PRO A 117 -32.03 -46.14 54.29
C PRO A 117 -33.17 -46.54 53.35
N ASN A 118 -32.91 -47.46 52.45
CA ASN A 118 -33.81 -47.90 51.40
C ASN A 118 -33.70 -49.42 51.18
N ILE A 119 -34.65 -49.94 50.42
CA ILE A 119 -34.75 -51.37 50.16
C ILE A 119 -33.53 -51.94 49.39
N LEU A 120 -32.83 -51.12 48.61
CA LEU A 120 -31.64 -51.51 47.82
C LEU A 120 -30.40 -51.59 48.66
N GLY A 121 -30.39 -51.10 49.91
CA GLY A 121 -29.20 -50.98 50.75
C GLY A 121 -28.21 -49.92 50.21
N ALA A 122 -28.65 -49.02 49.36
CA ALA A 122 -27.84 -47.97 48.81
C ALA A 122 -27.73 -46.80 49.80
N HIS A 123 -26.50 -46.37 50.05
CA HIS A 123 -26.19 -45.25 50.95
C HIS A 123 -25.86 -43.94 50.18
N ALA A 124 -25.27 -44.07 49.01
CA ALA A 124 -24.92 -42.94 48.18
C ALA A 124 -25.21 -43.19 46.70
N LEU A 125 -25.70 -42.15 46.05
CA LEU A 125 -25.90 -42.06 44.60
C LEU A 125 -24.83 -41.13 44.03
N ILE A 126 -24.03 -41.65 43.11
CA ILE A 126 -23.04 -40.88 42.38
C ILE A 126 -23.60 -40.56 40.99
N ILE A 127 -23.65 -39.30 40.63
CA ILE A 127 -23.98 -38.85 39.28
C ILE A 127 -22.72 -38.40 38.59
N TYR A 128 -22.52 -38.84 37.35
CA TYR A 128 -21.40 -38.51 36.47
C TYR A 128 -21.92 -37.76 35.26
N LYS A 129 -21.18 -36.73 34.87
CA LYS A 129 -21.41 -35.99 33.62
C LYS A 129 -20.05 -35.57 33.03
N GLU A 130 -19.90 -35.66 31.71
CA GLU A 130 -18.81 -35.00 30.99
C GLU A 130 -19.02 -33.50 30.88
N LEU A 131 -18.00 -32.74 31.23
CA LEU A 131 -18.03 -31.28 31.09
C LEU A 131 -18.03 -30.92 29.59
N SER A 132 -19.05 -30.22 29.16
CA SER A 132 -19.15 -29.73 27.80
C SER A 132 -19.31 -28.22 27.83
N TYR A 133 -18.38 -27.51 27.22
CA TYR A 133 -18.40 -26.07 27.06
C TYR A 133 -18.63 -25.65 25.60
N SER A 134 -19.00 -26.61 24.73
CA SER A 134 -19.13 -26.39 23.29
C SER A 134 -20.09 -25.23 22.95
N GLN A 135 -21.19 -25.13 23.67
CA GLN A 135 -22.18 -24.09 23.47
C GLN A 135 -21.62 -22.70 23.87
N VAL A 136 -20.93 -22.63 25.02
CA VAL A 136 -20.32 -21.39 25.50
C VAL A 136 -19.23 -20.94 24.52
N ILE A 137 -18.44 -21.87 24.02
CA ILE A 137 -17.39 -21.59 23.02
C ILE A 137 -18.01 -21.04 21.72
N PHE A 138 -19.10 -21.68 21.25
CA PHE A 138 -19.84 -21.23 20.08
C PHE A 138 -20.35 -19.80 20.23
N ASP A 139 -21.02 -19.50 21.37
CA ASP A 139 -21.56 -18.17 21.67
C ASP A 139 -20.46 -17.11 21.73
N ILE A 140 -19.28 -17.43 22.30
CA ILE A 140 -18.12 -16.56 22.34
C ILE A 140 -17.61 -16.28 20.92
N LEU A 141 -17.49 -17.31 20.08
CA LEU A 141 -17.06 -17.15 18.70
C LEU A 141 -18.01 -16.28 17.88
N VAL A 142 -19.33 -16.43 18.09
CA VAL A 142 -20.35 -15.59 17.44
C VAL A 142 -20.18 -14.13 17.87
N ILE A 143 -20.03 -13.86 19.16
CA ILE A 143 -19.86 -12.50 19.69
C ILE A 143 -18.59 -11.86 19.13
N ILE A 144 -17.46 -12.59 19.12
CA ILE A 144 -16.21 -12.11 18.55
C ILE A 144 -16.40 -11.79 17.06
N GLY A 145 -17.07 -12.66 16.29
CA GLY A 145 -17.36 -12.44 14.88
C GLY A 145 -18.19 -11.18 14.62
N VAL A 146 -19.23 -10.96 15.40
CA VAL A 146 -20.09 -9.76 15.30
C VAL A 146 -19.31 -8.48 15.63
N VAL A 147 -18.49 -8.51 16.69
CA VAL A 147 -17.67 -7.35 17.09
C VAL A 147 -16.63 -7.01 16.03
N LEU A 148 -15.90 -8.02 15.53
CA LEU A 148 -14.90 -7.81 14.47
C LEU A 148 -15.54 -7.31 13.17
N GLY A 149 -16.69 -7.88 12.80
CA GLY A 149 -17.48 -7.42 11.64
C GLY A 149 -17.92 -5.97 11.79
N GLY A 150 -18.40 -5.58 12.96
CA GLY A 150 -18.77 -4.18 13.26
C GLY A 150 -17.59 -3.21 13.15
N ILE A 151 -16.44 -3.57 13.74
CA ILE A 151 -15.21 -2.76 13.64
C ILE A 151 -14.78 -2.62 12.17
N PHE A 152 -14.82 -3.69 11.40
CA PHE A 152 -14.47 -3.67 9.99
C PHE A 152 -15.37 -2.71 9.19
N VAL A 153 -16.69 -2.79 9.38
CA VAL A 153 -17.65 -1.92 8.70
C VAL A 153 -17.43 -0.45 9.07
N ILE A 154 -17.28 -0.15 10.35
CA ILE A 154 -17.03 1.22 10.83
C ILE A 154 -15.70 1.75 10.24
N SER A 155 -14.63 0.97 10.29
CA SER A 155 -13.32 1.34 9.72
C SER A 155 -13.40 1.62 8.23
N TYR A 156 -14.13 0.78 7.47
CA TYR A 156 -14.35 0.98 6.04
C TYR A 156 -15.04 2.34 5.76
N PHE A 157 -16.10 2.67 6.49
CA PHE A 157 -16.79 3.95 6.32
C PHE A 157 -15.94 5.16 6.70
N ILE A 158 -15.16 5.06 7.79
CA ILE A 158 -14.24 6.12 8.22
C ILE A 158 -13.17 6.36 7.14
N ILE A 159 -12.52 5.31 6.64
CA ILE A 159 -11.49 5.41 5.61
C ILE A 159 -12.09 6.04 4.34
N LYS A 160 -13.24 5.55 3.89
CA LYS A 160 -13.92 6.08 2.70
C LYS A 160 -14.30 7.55 2.87
N SER A 161 -14.78 7.94 4.04
CA SER A 161 -15.15 9.33 4.35
C SER A 161 -13.93 10.26 4.41
N MET A 162 -12.80 9.79 4.94
CA MET A 162 -11.56 10.57 5.01
C MET A 162 -10.86 10.73 3.65
N LEU A 163 -10.92 9.70 2.79
CA LEU A 163 -10.28 9.74 1.47
C LEU A 163 -11.05 10.61 0.47
N ARG A 164 -12.37 10.67 0.58
CA ARG A 164 -13.22 11.42 -0.34
C ARG A 164 -12.86 12.91 -0.47
N PRO A 165 -12.74 13.71 0.61
CA PRO A 165 -12.36 15.12 0.48
C PRO A 165 -10.96 15.31 -0.11
N TYR A 166 -10.04 14.38 0.12
CA TYR A 166 -8.69 14.43 -0.46
C TYR A 166 -8.71 14.21 -1.97
N THR A 167 -9.47 13.21 -2.45
CA THR A 167 -9.63 12.95 -3.88
C THR A 167 -10.36 14.11 -4.58
N GLU A 168 -11.41 14.63 -3.99
CA GLU A 168 -12.15 15.78 -4.51
C GLU A 168 -11.28 17.05 -4.57
N ALA A 169 -10.47 17.32 -3.54
CA ALA A 169 -9.54 18.44 -3.53
C ALA A 169 -8.45 18.28 -4.60
N SER A 170 -7.91 17.08 -4.76
CA SER A 170 -6.92 16.79 -5.80
C SER A 170 -7.50 16.97 -7.21
N THR A 171 -8.72 16.48 -7.44
CA THR A 171 -9.40 16.63 -8.73
C THR A 171 -9.70 18.10 -9.04
N ARG A 172 -10.22 18.86 -8.05
CA ARG A 172 -10.46 20.32 -8.23
C ARG A 172 -9.18 21.08 -8.52
N MET A 173 -8.09 20.74 -7.84
CA MET A 173 -6.79 21.36 -8.08
C MET A 173 -6.27 21.05 -9.48
N ASN A 174 -6.39 19.82 -9.96
CA ASN A 174 -5.99 19.44 -11.31
C ASN A 174 -6.82 20.19 -12.36
N ASN A 175 -8.15 20.22 -12.21
CA ASN A 175 -9.03 20.96 -13.14
C ASN A 175 -8.70 22.46 -13.15
N PHE A 176 -8.49 23.06 -11.97
CA PHE A 176 -8.08 24.47 -11.87
C PHE A 176 -6.76 24.73 -12.61
N PHE A 177 -5.78 23.85 -12.46
CA PHE A 177 -4.52 24.00 -13.19
C PHE A 177 -4.70 23.83 -14.70
N ASP A 178 -5.52 22.87 -15.14
CA ASP A 178 -5.81 22.69 -16.57
C ASP A 178 -6.47 23.94 -17.17
N ASP A 179 -7.45 24.53 -16.50
CA ASP A 179 -8.13 25.76 -16.93
C ASP A 179 -7.13 26.94 -16.99
N VAL A 180 -6.34 27.15 -15.93
CA VAL A 180 -5.32 28.23 -15.89
C VAL A 180 -4.28 28.05 -16.98
N MET A 181 -3.85 26.79 -17.21
CA MET A 181 -2.87 26.47 -18.25
C MET A 181 -3.42 26.79 -19.64
N HIS A 182 -4.67 26.43 -19.94
CA HIS A 182 -5.28 26.76 -21.22
C HIS A 182 -5.47 28.26 -21.42
N GLU A 183 -5.89 28.99 -20.38
CA GLU A 183 -6.09 30.45 -20.46
C GLU A 183 -4.77 31.22 -20.54
N LEU A 184 -3.68 30.75 -19.98
CA LEU A 184 -2.36 31.39 -20.07
C LEU A 184 -1.66 31.15 -21.42
N LYS A 185 -1.86 29.98 -22.05
CA LYS A 185 -1.23 29.65 -23.33
C LYS A 185 -1.55 30.63 -24.45
N THR A 186 -2.81 31.03 -24.53
CA THR A 186 -3.29 31.95 -25.56
C THR A 186 -2.65 33.34 -25.48
N PRO A 187 -2.63 34.06 -24.34
CA PRO A 187 -1.98 35.37 -24.26
C PRO A 187 -0.44 35.28 -24.43
N LEU A 188 0.18 34.22 -23.97
CA LEU A 188 1.61 33.99 -24.20
C LEU A 188 1.93 33.84 -25.69
N GLY A 189 1.14 33.04 -26.43
CA GLY A 189 1.31 32.89 -27.88
C GLY A 189 1.08 34.21 -28.63
N ILE A 190 0.07 35.00 -28.26
CA ILE A 190 -0.18 36.31 -28.86
C ILE A 190 0.98 37.28 -28.59
N MET A 191 1.50 37.33 -27.36
CA MET A 191 2.66 38.16 -27.02
C MET A 191 3.90 37.73 -27.81
N GLN A 192 4.13 36.42 -27.97
CA GLN A 192 5.25 35.89 -28.73
C GLN A 192 5.20 36.32 -30.20
N LEU A 193 4.06 36.11 -30.88
CA LEU A 193 3.87 36.49 -32.27
C LEU A 193 4.02 38.01 -32.47
N ASN A 194 3.49 38.85 -31.57
CA ASN A 194 3.64 40.28 -31.66
C ASN A 194 5.08 40.76 -31.49
N ILE A 195 5.82 40.19 -30.55
CA ILE A 195 7.22 40.55 -30.32
C ILE A 195 8.09 40.02 -31.46
N GLU A 196 7.88 38.81 -31.98
CA GLU A 196 8.57 38.28 -33.16
C GLU A 196 8.39 39.20 -34.35
N SER A 197 7.17 39.62 -34.66
CA SER A 197 6.86 40.56 -35.74
C SER A 197 7.55 41.92 -35.56
N LEU A 198 7.69 42.41 -34.31
CA LEU A 198 8.41 43.65 -34.02
C LEU A 198 9.92 43.50 -34.11
N VAL A 199 10.47 42.37 -33.72
CA VAL A 199 11.92 42.04 -33.85
C VAL A 199 12.32 42.04 -35.29
N ASP A 200 11.53 41.39 -36.16
CA ASP A 200 11.82 41.35 -37.62
C ASP A 200 11.79 42.74 -38.25
N LYS A 201 10.99 43.65 -37.71
CA LYS A 201 10.80 45.02 -38.26
C LYS A 201 11.80 46.05 -37.73
N TYR A 202 12.21 45.96 -36.46
CA TYR A 202 12.88 47.05 -35.76
C TYR A 202 14.30 46.72 -35.23
N ASN A 203 14.78 45.53 -35.30
CA ASN A 203 16.12 45.06 -34.84
C ASN A 203 16.62 45.75 -33.53
N ASP A 204 15.73 45.91 -32.53
CA ASP A 204 16.03 46.54 -31.24
C ASP A 204 16.44 45.50 -30.19
N LYS A 205 17.55 45.72 -29.51
CA LYS A 205 18.06 44.85 -28.44
C LYS A 205 17.02 44.61 -27.31
N ARG A 206 16.10 45.54 -27.07
CA ARG A 206 15.05 45.41 -26.05
C ARG A 206 14.02 44.38 -26.48
N LEU A 207 13.64 44.39 -27.78
CA LEU A 207 12.72 43.42 -28.35
C LEU A 207 13.29 41.98 -28.27
N PHE A 208 14.59 41.83 -28.64
CA PHE A 208 15.29 40.54 -28.48
C PHE A 208 15.30 40.03 -27.02
N ARG A 209 15.52 40.92 -26.05
CA ARG A 209 15.46 40.55 -24.62
C ARG A 209 14.05 40.17 -24.20
N SER A 210 13.01 40.85 -24.68
CA SER A 210 11.61 40.53 -24.39
C SER A 210 11.24 39.19 -25.00
N LEU A 211 11.65 38.89 -26.22
CA LEU A 211 11.44 37.62 -26.88
C LEU A 211 12.11 36.48 -26.10
N ALA A 212 13.36 36.67 -25.71
CA ALA A 212 14.09 35.68 -24.91
C ALA A 212 13.40 35.42 -23.52
N ALA A 213 12.92 36.48 -22.87
CA ALA A 213 12.19 36.34 -21.62
C ALA A 213 10.87 35.60 -21.81
N LEU A 214 10.14 35.90 -22.90
CA LEU A 214 8.88 35.24 -23.23
C LEU A 214 9.07 33.78 -23.60
N SER A 215 10.11 33.44 -24.38
CA SER A 215 10.47 32.06 -24.67
C SER A 215 10.81 31.26 -23.40
N THR A 216 11.52 31.91 -22.45
CA THR A 216 11.77 31.32 -21.13
C THR A 216 10.48 31.04 -20.36
N LEU A 217 9.53 31.98 -20.41
CA LEU A 217 8.22 31.84 -19.74
C LEU A 217 7.39 30.74 -20.40
N SER A 218 7.41 30.63 -21.73
CA SER A 218 6.72 29.54 -22.46
C SER A 218 7.28 28.17 -22.10
N THR A 219 8.62 28.03 -22.03
CA THR A 219 9.26 26.77 -21.61
C THR A 219 8.85 26.37 -20.19
N LEU A 220 8.80 27.34 -19.29
CA LEU A 220 8.33 27.10 -17.93
C LEU A 220 6.88 26.65 -17.86
N TYR A 221 6.04 27.30 -18.63
CA TYR A 221 4.65 26.97 -18.77
C TYR A 221 4.52 25.51 -19.23
N ASP A 222 5.21 25.11 -20.31
CA ASP A 222 5.20 23.75 -20.83
C ASP A 222 5.72 22.73 -19.81
N ASP A 223 6.74 23.07 -19.02
CA ASP A 223 7.28 22.21 -17.96
C ASP A 223 6.28 22.02 -16.82
N LEU A 224 5.56 23.10 -16.40
CA LEU A 224 4.53 23.03 -15.39
C LEU A 224 3.32 22.22 -15.88
N GLU A 225 2.89 22.44 -17.12
CA GLU A 225 1.81 21.68 -17.75
C GLU A 225 2.13 20.17 -17.72
N TYR A 226 3.33 19.81 -18.12
CA TYR A 226 3.76 18.41 -18.09
C TYR A 226 3.78 17.83 -16.69
N LEU A 227 4.32 18.54 -15.69
CA LEU A 227 4.37 18.06 -14.30
C LEU A 227 2.98 17.82 -13.69
N ILE A 228 2.00 18.62 -14.09
CA ILE A 228 0.62 18.50 -13.64
C ILE A 228 -0.06 17.33 -14.35
N LYS A 229 0.03 17.26 -15.66
CA LYS A 229 -0.61 16.24 -16.50
C LYS A 229 -0.01 14.86 -16.31
N ASN A 230 1.28 14.74 -16.09
CA ASN A 230 1.95 13.44 -15.92
C ASN A 230 1.53 12.68 -14.68
N LYS A 231 0.82 13.31 -13.73
CA LYS A 231 0.20 12.61 -12.59
C LYS A 231 -1.12 11.92 -12.95
N THR A 232 -1.77 12.32 -14.02
CA THR A 232 -3.14 11.91 -14.36
C THR A 232 -3.29 11.27 -15.75
N ILE A 233 -2.35 11.54 -16.67
CA ILE A 233 -2.42 11.07 -18.06
C ILE A 233 -1.33 10.02 -18.30
N THR A 234 -1.74 8.84 -18.74
CA THR A 234 -0.83 7.83 -19.29
C THR A 234 -0.67 8.13 -20.78
N TYR A 235 0.48 8.63 -21.17
CA TYR A 235 0.81 8.83 -22.58
C TYR A 235 0.97 7.49 -23.27
N SER A 236 0.37 7.32 -24.46
CA SER A 236 0.59 6.15 -25.30
C SER A 236 2.01 6.12 -25.82
N THR A 237 2.63 4.97 -25.76
CA THR A 237 3.95 4.71 -26.37
C THR A 237 3.78 4.42 -27.85
N GLU A 238 4.77 4.82 -28.64
CA GLU A 238 4.87 4.55 -30.07
C GLU A 238 6.31 4.21 -30.43
N GLU A 239 6.51 3.49 -31.49
CA GLU A 239 7.85 3.28 -32.05
C GLU A 239 8.29 4.54 -32.79
N VAL A 240 9.35 5.17 -32.31
CA VAL A 240 9.91 6.43 -32.87
C VAL A 240 11.26 6.14 -33.52
N CYS A 241 11.43 6.52 -34.79
CA CYS A 241 12.76 6.56 -35.41
C CYS A 241 13.58 7.67 -34.76
N PHE A 242 14.43 7.30 -33.79
CA PHE A 242 15.17 8.27 -33.00
C PHE A 242 16.20 9.02 -33.84
N SER A 243 16.81 8.37 -34.84
CA SER A 243 17.79 9.00 -35.73
C SER A 243 17.17 10.22 -36.45
N THR A 244 16.09 10.03 -37.18
CA THR A 244 15.41 11.12 -37.90
C THR A 244 14.87 12.19 -36.94
N PHE A 245 14.28 11.73 -35.82
CA PHE A 245 13.78 12.66 -34.79
C PHE A 245 14.88 13.55 -34.21
N LEU A 246 16.07 12.99 -33.93
CA LEU A 246 17.20 13.76 -33.40
C LEU A 246 17.78 14.76 -34.41
N GLU A 247 17.86 14.36 -35.69
CA GLU A 247 18.27 15.27 -36.77
C GLU A 247 17.34 16.49 -36.86
N GLU A 248 16.03 16.28 -36.84
CA GLU A 248 15.02 17.36 -36.83
C GLU A 248 15.21 18.31 -35.62
N ARG A 249 15.46 17.74 -34.42
CA ARG A 249 15.70 18.57 -33.22
C ARG A 249 17.00 19.35 -33.29
N LEU A 250 18.07 18.74 -33.76
CA LEU A 250 19.37 19.43 -33.93
C LEU A 250 19.28 20.58 -34.90
N SER A 251 18.60 20.40 -36.03
CA SER A 251 18.35 21.51 -36.97
C SER A 251 17.60 22.68 -36.33
N TYR A 252 16.65 22.43 -35.44
CA TYR A 252 15.97 23.46 -34.68
C TYR A 252 16.90 24.21 -33.72
N PHE A 253 17.88 23.52 -33.07
CA PHE A 253 18.77 24.12 -32.11
C PHE A 253 20.00 24.78 -32.75
N ASP A 254 20.29 24.54 -34.02
CA ASP A 254 21.48 25.07 -34.72
C ASP A 254 21.51 26.62 -34.72
N ALA A 255 20.37 27.26 -34.99
CA ALA A 255 20.25 28.71 -34.94
C ALA A 255 20.52 29.29 -33.53
N LEU A 256 20.05 28.57 -32.49
CA LEU A 256 20.27 28.97 -31.09
C LEU A 256 21.73 28.79 -30.67
N ALA A 257 22.37 27.68 -31.04
CA ALA A 257 23.78 27.44 -30.77
C ALA A 257 24.67 28.45 -31.50
N SER A 258 24.42 28.68 -32.79
CA SER A 258 25.13 29.66 -33.61
C SER A 258 25.01 31.07 -33.06
N SER A 259 23.86 31.49 -32.51
CA SER A 259 23.68 32.80 -31.87
C SER A 259 24.58 33.03 -30.66
N LYS A 260 25.10 31.96 -30.07
CA LYS A 260 26.07 31.95 -28.95
C LYS A 260 27.50 31.62 -29.36
N GLU A 261 27.77 31.58 -30.64
CA GLU A 261 29.08 31.17 -31.22
C GLU A 261 29.47 29.75 -30.80
N ILE A 262 28.50 28.82 -30.64
CA ILE A 262 28.74 27.40 -30.27
C ILE A 262 28.55 26.56 -31.52
N ALA A 263 29.50 25.65 -31.81
CA ALA A 263 29.37 24.68 -32.89
C ALA A 263 28.61 23.46 -32.39
N LEU A 264 27.57 23.03 -33.13
CA LEU A 264 26.81 21.80 -32.85
C LEU A 264 27.25 20.73 -33.83
N VAL A 265 27.93 19.68 -33.34
CA VAL A 265 28.46 18.59 -34.17
C VAL A 265 27.74 17.30 -33.79
N SER A 266 27.27 16.55 -34.78
CA SER A 266 26.55 15.30 -34.52
C SER A 266 27.12 14.11 -35.28
N SER A 267 27.03 12.94 -34.65
CA SER A 267 27.27 11.63 -35.26
C SER A 267 26.09 10.71 -34.90
N ILE A 268 25.21 10.48 -35.88
CA ILE A 268 23.96 9.77 -35.70
C ILE A 268 23.97 8.53 -36.58
N GLU A 269 23.88 7.36 -35.96
CA GLU A 269 23.66 6.12 -36.70
C GLU A 269 22.21 6.08 -37.23
N PRO A 270 22.00 5.69 -38.49
CA PRO A 270 20.68 5.69 -39.11
C PRO A 270 19.77 4.57 -38.58
N LEU A 271 18.48 4.79 -38.73
CA LEU A 271 17.42 3.76 -38.51
C LEU A 271 17.38 3.19 -37.07
N LEU A 272 17.80 3.94 -36.07
CA LEU A 272 17.63 3.54 -34.68
C LEU A 272 16.24 3.92 -34.18
N HIS A 273 15.52 2.93 -33.61
CA HIS A 273 14.16 3.08 -33.14
C HIS A 273 14.03 2.83 -31.65
N VAL A 274 13.20 3.61 -30.97
CA VAL A 274 12.90 3.47 -29.53
C VAL A 274 11.41 3.48 -29.31
N THR A 275 10.93 2.67 -28.34
CA THR A 275 9.52 2.63 -27.95
C THR A 275 9.28 3.59 -26.80
N ILE A 276 8.76 4.78 -27.12
CA ILE A 276 8.54 5.87 -26.16
C ILE A 276 7.44 6.80 -26.68
N ASN A 277 6.85 7.62 -25.79
CA ASN A 277 6.02 8.73 -26.27
C ASN A 277 6.89 9.83 -26.90
N ARG A 278 6.53 10.30 -28.10
CA ARG A 278 7.28 11.30 -28.88
C ARG A 278 7.51 12.62 -28.10
N ILE A 279 6.52 13.08 -27.34
CA ILE A 279 6.63 14.31 -26.54
C ILE A 279 7.62 14.12 -25.38
N GLU A 280 7.60 12.94 -24.75
CA GLU A 280 8.53 12.64 -23.65
C GLU A 280 9.96 12.46 -24.14
N LEU A 281 10.16 11.84 -25.33
CA LEU A 281 11.45 11.79 -25.99
C LEU A 281 11.98 13.21 -26.30
N GLN A 282 11.10 14.06 -26.85
CA GLN A 282 11.43 15.46 -27.11
C GLN A 282 11.93 16.18 -25.85
N ARG A 283 11.29 15.95 -24.71
CA ARG A 283 11.71 16.56 -23.44
C ARG A 283 13.09 16.08 -22.98
N ILE A 284 13.44 14.81 -23.18
CA ILE A 284 14.80 14.32 -22.90
C ILE A 284 15.82 15.06 -23.76
N VAL A 285 15.59 15.09 -25.07
CA VAL A 285 16.50 15.68 -26.05
C VAL A 285 16.62 17.20 -25.82
N ASP A 286 15.48 17.90 -25.77
CA ASP A 286 15.48 19.36 -25.70
C ASP A 286 16.07 19.88 -24.38
N ASN A 287 15.74 19.27 -23.24
CA ASN A 287 16.33 19.67 -21.96
C ASN A 287 17.83 19.42 -21.90
N THR A 288 18.30 18.36 -22.53
CA THR A 288 19.73 18.05 -22.53
C THR A 288 20.52 19.02 -23.44
N ILE A 289 20.04 19.23 -24.68
CA ILE A 289 20.68 20.12 -25.64
C ILE A 289 20.61 21.58 -25.18
N THR A 290 19.47 22.04 -24.68
CA THR A 290 19.36 23.43 -24.17
C THR A 290 20.24 23.67 -22.96
N ASN A 291 20.41 22.68 -22.07
CA ASN A 291 21.36 22.77 -20.97
C ASN A 291 22.82 22.85 -21.50
N ALA A 292 23.21 22.01 -22.46
CA ALA A 292 24.52 22.08 -23.08
C ALA A 292 24.76 23.46 -23.68
N ILE A 293 23.85 24.00 -24.50
CA ILE A 293 23.96 25.35 -25.09
C ILE A 293 24.01 26.45 -24.03
N LYS A 294 23.26 26.30 -22.95
CA LYS A 294 23.15 27.29 -21.88
C LYS A 294 24.44 27.41 -21.06
N TYR A 295 25.09 26.30 -20.79
CA TYR A 295 26.23 26.24 -19.88
C TYR A 295 27.58 26.20 -20.60
N SER A 296 27.61 25.98 -21.92
CA SER A 296 28.81 26.08 -22.74
C SER A 296 29.35 27.51 -22.82
N HIS A 297 30.66 27.62 -23.07
CA HIS A 297 31.32 28.88 -23.36
C HIS A 297 31.17 29.24 -24.86
N PRO A 298 31.22 30.53 -25.23
CA PRO A 298 31.33 30.91 -26.64
C PRO A 298 32.57 30.30 -27.30
N LYS A 299 32.48 29.98 -28.58
CA LYS A 299 33.54 29.37 -29.40
C LYS A 299 33.97 27.97 -28.98
N THR A 300 33.03 27.23 -28.36
CA THR A 300 33.20 25.82 -28.00
C THR A 300 32.30 24.92 -28.86
N THR A 301 32.48 23.62 -28.71
CA THR A 301 31.75 22.61 -29.47
C THR A 301 30.83 21.81 -28.51
N ILE A 302 29.60 21.50 -28.97
CA ILE A 302 28.71 20.51 -28.36
C ILE A 302 28.70 19.32 -29.32
N GLU A 303 29.08 18.15 -28.80
CA GLU A 303 29.06 16.88 -29.53
C GLU A 303 27.83 16.08 -29.17
N VAL A 304 27.07 15.64 -30.18
CA VAL A 304 25.87 14.83 -30.00
C VAL A 304 26.05 13.51 -30.75
N PHE A 305 25.87 12.39 -30.03
CA PHE A 305 26.00 11.04 -30.58
C PHE A 305 24.70 10.25 -30.36
N LEU A 306 24.37 9.49 -31.39
CA LEU A 306 23.34 8.44 -31.30
C LEU A 306 23.89 7.17 -31.89
N GLN A 307 24.09 6.14 -31.07
CA GLN A 307 24.81 4.93 -31.44
C GLN A 307 24.09 3.70 -30.95
N GLU A 308 24.21 2.60 -31.69
CA GLU A 308 23.75 1.30 -31.25
C GLU A 308 24.80 0.65 -30.31
N GLU A 309 24.38 0.26 -29.11
CA GLU A 309 25.15 -0.57 -28.18
C GLU A 309 24.55 -2.00 -28.15
N PRO A 310 25.28 -3.03 -27.66
CA PRO A 310 24.81 -4.43 -27.71
C PRO A 310 23.40 -4.65 -27.14
N ASN A 311 23.02 -3.93 -26.08
CA ASN A 311 21.73 -4.10 -25.41
C ASN A 311 20.92 -2.80 -25.31
N ALA A 312 21.36 -1.72 -25.95
CA ALA A 312 20.73 -0.43 -25.83
C ALA A 312 20.99 0.46 -27.05
N ILE A 313 20.21 1.53 -27.17
CA ILE A 313 20.51 2.67 -28.02
C ILE A 313 21.02 3.78 -27.11
N ALA A 314 22.24 4.26 -27.34
CA ALA A 314 22.87 5.30 -26.54
C ALA A 314 22.74 6.66 -27.21
N PHE A 315 22.07 7.59 -26.54
CA PHE A 315 22.05 9.02 -26.87
C PHE A 315 23.00 9.74 -25.92
N ARG A 316 23.98 10.48 -26.48
CA ARG A 316 25.01 11.15 -25.70
C ARG A 316 25.15 12.61 -26.15
N VAL A 317 25.26 13.50 -25.17
CA VAL A 317 25.54 14.93 -25.38
C VAL A 317 26.70 15.34 -24.51
N LYS A 318 27.74 15.87 -25.12
CA LYS A 318 28.93 16.34 -24.45
C LYS A 318 29.15 17.83 -24.74
N ASP A 319 29.38 18.62 -23.70
CA ASP A 319 29.59 20.04 -23.76
C ASP A 319 30.98 20.43 -23.19
N GLU A 320 31.51 21.56 -23.64
CA GLU A 320 32.72 22.20 -23.14
C GLU A 320 32.36 23.45 -22.31
N GLY A 321 31.49 23.26 -21.33
CA GLY A 321 30.97 24.34 -20.50
C GLY A 321 31.61 24.43 -19.12
N VAL A 322 30.92 25.13 -18.23
CA VAL A 322 31.38 25.36 -16.85
C VAL A 322 31.49 24.09 -16.00
N GLY A 323 30.93 22.98 -16.47
CA GLY A 323 30.85 21.74 -15.71
C GLY A 323 29.89 21.79 -14.53
N ILE A 324 29.82 20.69 -13.81
CA ILE A 324 28.88 20.47 -12.69
C ILE A 324 29.68 20.13 -11.44
N LYS A 325 29.48 20.90 -10.38
CA LYS A 325 30.16 20.69 -9.10
C LYS A 325 29.59 19.53 -8.29
N ASP A 326 28.27 19.37 -8.27
CA ASP A 326 27.56 18.34 -7.47
C ASP A 326 26.58 17.60 -8.39
N ILE A 327 27.04 16.50 -8.99
CA ILE A 327 26.26 15.68 -9.90
C ILE A 327 25.10 15.00 -9.15
N SER A 328 25.21 14.74 -7.83
CA SER A 328 24.19 14.04 -7.06
C SER A 328 22.88 14.80 -6.97
N LYS A 329 22.90 16.12 -7.07
CA LYS A 329 21.75 17.01 -6.88
C LYS A 329 21.12 17.54 -8.16
N ILE A 330 21.76 17.39 -9.33
CA ILE A 330 21.26 18.01 -10.58
C ILE A 330 19.86 17.55 -10.99
N PHE A 331 19.41 16.38 -10.51
CA PHE A 331 18.09 15.84 -10.76
C PHE A 331 17.05 16.20 -9.68
N GLU A 332 17.47 16.91 -8.62
CA GLU A 332 16.54 17.41 -7.61
C GLU A 332 15.75 18.61 -8.17
N ARG A 333 14.45 18.68 -7.82
CA ARG A 333 13.61 19.81 -8.23
C ARG A 333 14.13 21.10 -7.61
N HIS A 334 14.18 22.18 -8.43
CA HIS A 334 14.64 23.51 -8.04
C HIS A 334 16.14 23.60 -7.72
N TYR A 335 16.93 22.54 -7.94
CA TYR A 335 18.36 22.63 -7.80
C TYR A 335 18.98 23.44 -8.95
N ARG A 336 19.89 24.35 -8.64
CA ARG A 336 20.59 25.23 -9.58
C ARG A 336 22.06 25.30 -9.18
N GLY A 337 22.93 24.92 -10.06
CA GLY A 337 24.38 25.07 -9.86
C GLY A 337 24.83 26.53 -9.95
N ASP A 338 24.11 27.38 -10.71
CA ASP A 338 24.37 28.80 -10.84
C ASP A 338 23.04 29.57 -10.83
N ILE A 339 22.90 30.50 -9.88
CA ILE A 339 21.70 31.31 -9.67
C ILE A 339 21.55 32.38 -10.76
N PHE A 340 22.65 32.80 -11.41
CA PHE A 340 22.65 33.88 -12.39
C PHE A 340 22.28 33.46 -13.81
N LYS A 341 22.42 32.18 -14.15
CA LYS A 341 22.11 31.63 -15.47
C LYS A 341 20.67 31.13 -15.58
N GLY A 342 19.65 31.92 -15.39
CA GLY A 342 18.19 31.68 -15.66
C GLY A 342 17.73 30.20 -15.69
N GLY A 343 16.42 29.95 -15.46
CA GLY A 343 15.82 28.61 -15.44
C GLY A 343 15.42 28.16 -14.03
N PHE A 344 14.42 27.29 -13.88
CA PHE A 344 13.78 26.96 -12.59
C PHE A 344 14.32 25.66 -11.95
N GLY A 345 15.29 25.00 -12.57
CA GLY A 345 15.83 23.73 -12.07
C GLY A 345 14.81 22.57 -12.13
N ILE A 346 13.89 22.61 -13.10
CA ILE A 346 12.83 21.60 -13.26
C ILE A 346 13.18 20.62 -14.40
N GLY A 347 13.82 21.09 -15.49
CA GLY A 347 14.03 20.31 -16.72
C GLY A 347 14.70 18.94 -16.49
N LEU A 348 15.84 18.90 -15.76
CA LEU A 348 16.51 17.63 -15.48
C LEU A 348 15.71 16.71 -14.55
N SER A 349 14.90 17.25 -13.66
CA SER A 349 13.99 16.43 -12.83
C SER A 349 12.86 15.80 -13.67
N ILE A 350 12.41 16.47 -14.72
CA ILE A 350 11.48 15.92 -15.72
C ILE A 350 12.16 14.80 -16.50
N VAL A 351 13.37 15.04 -17.00
CA VAL A 351 14.17 14.04 -17.73
C VAL A 351 14.32 12.77 -16.88
N LYS A 352 14.72 12.91 -15.62
CA LYS A 352 14.83 11.78 -14.69
C LYS A 352 13.53 11.01 -14.54
N SER A 353 12.41 11.70 -14.35
CA SER A 353 11.08 11.07 -14.22
C SER A 353 10.68 10.29 -15.48
N ILE A 354 10.98 10.83 -16.67
CA ILE A 354 10.74 10.14 -17.94
C ILE A 354 11.63 8.91 -18.07
N CYS A 355 12.92 9.05 -17.76
CA CYS A 355 13.87 7.94 -17.83
C CYS A 355 13.50 6.81 -16.87
N GLU A 356 13.07 7.13 -15.65
CA GLU A 356 12.55 6.14 -14.69
C GLU A 356 11.30 5.42 -15.23
N LYS A 357 10.40 6.13 -15.89
CA LYS A 357 9.18 5.57 -16.49
C LYS A 357 9.48 4.57 -17.61
N TYR A 358 10.46 4.86 -18.47
CA TYR A 358 10.83 4.02 -19.62
C TYR A 358 12.05 3.14 -19.36
N THR A 359 12.51 3.03 -18.14
CA THR A 359 13.67 2.22 -17.76
C THR A 359 14.93 2.62 -18.54
N VAL A 360 15.06 3.91 -18.86
CA VAL A 360 16.24 4.49 -19.52
C VAL A 360 17.29 4.77 -18.46
N THR A 361 18.50 4.27 -18.66
CA THR A 361 19.64 4.54 -17.76
C THR A 361 20.24 5.89 -18.08
N ILE A 362 20.49 6.72 -17.05
CA ILE A 362 21.18 8.02 -17.18
C ILE A 362 22.55 7.92 -16.51
N GLU A 363 23.58 8.26 -17.24
CA GLU A 363 24.92 8.47 -16.70
C GLU A 363 25.35 9.90 -16.96
N VAL A 364 25.97 10.52 -15.97
CA VAL A 364 26.48 11.89 -16.08
C VAL A 364 27.92 11.91 -15.60
N SER A 365 28.80 12.39 -16.45
CA SER A 365 30.17 12.70 -16.10
C SER A 365 30.43 14.19 -16.30
N SER A 366 31.08 14.84 -15.35
CA SER A 366 31.38 16.27 -15.45
C SER A 366 32.60 16.65 -14.62
N LYS A 367 33.31 17.66 -15.11
CA LYS A 367 34.41 18.27 -14.40
C LYS A 367 34.31 19.79 -14.49
N GLU A 368 34.41 20.48 -13.34
CA GLU A 368 34.34 21.94 -13.27
C GLU A 368 35.31 22.60 -14.24
N ASN A 369 34.86 23.60 -15.01
CA ASN A 369 35.57 24.36 -16.04
C ASN A 369 36.12 23.51 -17.20
N VAL A 370 35.63 22.29 -17.38
CA VAL A 370 36.02 21.44 -18.53
C VAL A 370 34.78 21.09 -19.37
N GLY A 371 33.62 20.79 -18.71
CA GLY A 371 32.41 20.45 -19.40
C GLY A 371 31.66 19.30 -18.73
N SER A 372 30.58 18.85 -19.39
CA SER A 372 29.75 17.76 -18.93
C SER A 372 29.36 16.81 -20.07
N GLU A 373 29.12 15.59 -19.74
CA GLU A 373 28.64 14.57 -20.66
C GLU A 373 27.43 13.86 -20.02
N PHE A 374 26.32 13.83 -20.76
CA PHE A 374 25.12 13.11 -20.43
C PHE A 374 24.92 11.94 -21.37
N VAL A 375 24.72 10.74 -20.84
CA VAL A 375 24.50 9.51 -21.61
C VAL A 375 23.19 8.88 -21.18
N TYR A 376 22.29 8.68 -22.15
CA TYR A 376 21.01 8.02 -21.97
C TYR A 376 21.02 6.71 -22.73
N ARG A 377 20.75 5.57 -22.04
CA ARG A 377 20.66 4.25 -22.69
C ARG A 377 19.23 3.76 -22.67
N PHE A 378 18.65 3.71 -23.84
CA PHE A 378 17.33 3.15 -24.10
C PHE A 378 17.48 1.66 -24.32
N ARG A 379 16.87 0.85 -23.48
CA ARG A 379 16.94 -0.61 -23.59
C ARG A 379 16.26 -1.05 -24.89
N LYS A 380 16.90 -1.92 -25.66
CA LYS A 380 16.28 -2.58 -26.81
C LYS A 380 15.25 -3.58 -26.28
N GLU A 381 14.04 -3.62 -26.88
CA GLU A 381 13.14 -4.73 -26.70
C GLU A 381 13.80 -5.96 -27.33
N GLU A 382 13.97 -7.04 -26.56
CA GLU A 382 14.37 -8.32 -27.11
C GLU A 382 13.28 -8.73 -28.10
N GLU A 383 13.61 -8.89 -29.39
CA GLU A 383 12.74 -9.61 -30.33
C GLU A 383 12.47 -10.98 -29.70
N GLU A 384 11.27 -11.20 -29.14
CA GLU A 384 10.80 -12.55 -28.88
C GLU A 384 10.97 -13.33 -30.19
N LYS A 385 12.00 -14.16 -30.25
CA LYS A 385 12.11 -15.19 -31.28
C LYS A 385 10.88 -16.05 -31.14
N ILE A 386 9.87 -15.72 -31.94
CA ILE A 386 8.77 -16.63 -32.25
C ILE A 386 9.44 -17.85 -32.88
N SER A 387 9.77 -18.84 -32.08
CA SER A 387 10.14 -20.18 -32.53
C SER A 387 8.86 -20.79 -33.06
N SER A 388 8.76 -20.74 -34.37
CA SER A 388 7.84 -21.56 -35.20
C SER A 388 7.92 -23.05 -34.86
#